data_0478a47d46abac993915c1d851a6eb38
#
_entry.id   0478a47d46abac993915c1d851a6eb38
#
_cell.length_a   1.000
_cell.length_b   1.000
_cell.length_c   1.000
_cell.angle_alpha   90.00
_cell.angle_beta   90.00
_cell.angle_gamma   90.00
#
_symmetry.space_group_name_H-M   'P 1'
#
loop_
_entity.id
_entity.type
_entity.pdbx_description
1 polymer ?
#
loop_
_entity_poly.entity_id
_entity_poly.type
_entity_poly.pdbx_seq_one_letter_code
_entity_poly.pdbx_strand_id
1 'polypeptide(L)'
;MKSSPLAGKNIVFLGSSVTKGFAAYGKSFVDMIAARTGATCVKEAVSGTTLVDDNAKSYVARLKALDPKTPCDLFVCQLSTNDATKKKPLGKVAVAGEAYDTKTICGAIEYIIDYAKKTWNCPIAFYTNPEYASPEYKDMVEALYAIAKKWDIAVIDLWNDRELNTKEAKKRSCMNDQIHPTKKGYALWTPVMEAALGNVVEGKAVPARPKTEPAVTREEVAKKKSGRTTKKVILRILAAILAIIIVVGASTVQQLFAVTGMKNEGNSDTYNPENVTMKADSPIKGKKLLWLGSSVFQGFGARNTSPALWIDAMDGTISTIEVKGGTFLASIDGSIGGGVAGSISADSSYINRLRNHTAETDPDLDLVVVQLSTNDSKGQCETGVVSDSFDPATFDEVTTTGALEAIIAYAKETWGARVLVITGTYFEDEMTYSGGQNAEIYKTMIERCHELDEKWGDDFTVLDLWHNDAMYENVKTGDALWRSYMSDAIHPTKKGYLEWWGPYIEAQLYEMLAD
;
A
#
# COMPACT_ATOMS: atom_id res chain seq x y z
N MET A 1 -3.49 22.15 33.21
CA MET A 1 -3.23 20.74 32.80
C MET A 1 -1.78 20.43 33.13
N LYS A 2 -1.47 19.27 33.73
CA LYS A 2 -0.07 18.84 33.90
C LYS A 2 0.54 18.64 32.53
N SER A 3 1.76 19.12 32.30
CA SER A 3 2.50 18.87 31.05
C SER A 3 2.72 17.36 30.89
N SER A 4 2.75 16.87 29.65
CA SER A 4 3.06 15.45 29.36
C SER A 4 4.45 15.10 29.92
N PRO A 5 4.65 13.90 30.52
CA PRO A 5 5.98 13.45 30.93
C PRO A 5 6.99 13.40 29.78
N LEU A 6 6.50 13.36 28.54
CA LEU A 6 7.32 13.34 27.33
C LEU A 6 7.68 14.74 26.81
N ALA A 7 7.12 15.81 27.37
CA ALA A 7 7.39 17.17 26.91
C ALA A 7 8.89 17.51 26.98
N GLY A 8 9.45 17.96 25.86
CA GLY A 8 10.86 18.32 25.73
C GLY A 8 11.85 17.13 25.77
N LYS A 9 11.37 15.89 25.79
CA LYS A 9 12.23 14.70 25.73
C LYS A 9 12.68 14.39 24.31
N ASN A 10 13.90 13.88 24.18
CA ASN A 10 14.45 13.35 22.96
C ASN A 10 14.24 11.84 22.93
N ILE A 11 13.47 11.33 21.99
CA ILE A 11 13.10 9.92 21.91
C ILE A 11 13.60 9.37 20.58
N VAL A 12 14.40 8.30 20.63
CA VAL A 12 14.87 7.60 19.44
C VAL A 12 14.04 6.35 19.22
N PHE A 13 13.38 6.27 18.08
CA PHE A 13 12.59 5.10 17.65
C PHE A 13 13.33 4.33 16.58
N LEU A 14 13.58 3.05 16.82
CA LEU A 14 14.13 2.11 15.83
C LEU A 14 13.06 1.11 15.42
N GLY A 15 12.79 0.99 14.12
CA GLY A 15 11.73 0.10 13.66
C GLY A 15 11.66 -0.15 12.16
N SER A 16 10.53 -0.72 11.75
CA SER A 16 10.23 -0.99 10.33
C SER A 16 8.97 -0.26 9.87
N SER A 17 8.18 -0.90 9.01
CA SER A 17 6.98 -0.32 8.40
C SER A 17 5.95 0.22 9.43
N VAL A 18 5.78 -0.45 10.56
CA VAL A 18 4.85 -0.01 11.61
C VAL A 18 5.36 1.26 12.30
N THR A 19 6.64 1.33 12.67
CA THR A 19 7.24 2.56 13.23
C THR A 19 7.23 3.70 12.19
N LYS A 20 7.50 3.38 10.93
CA LYS A 20 7.49 4.35 9.82
C LYS A 20 6.10 4.96 9.60
N GLY A 21 5.04 4.18 9.80
CA GLY A 21 3.67 4.58 9.44
C GLY A 21 3.32 4.22 8.01
N PHE A 22 3.75 3.02 7.54
CA PHE A 22 3.60 2.58 6.15
C PHE A 22 2.17 2.76 5.61
N ALA A 23 1.16 2.29 6.33
CA ALA A 23 -0.24 2.40 5.92
C ALA A 23 -0.93 3.71 6.39
N ALA A 24 -0.13 4.71 6.79
CA ALA A 24 -0.59 6.03 7.20
C ALA A 24 0.35 7.13 6.68
N TYR A 25 0.87 6.94 5.46
CA TYR A 25 1.66 7.93 4.70
C TYR A 25 2.88 8.46 5.46
N GLY A 26 3.58 7.57 6.11
CA GLY A 26 4.74 7.93 6.91
C GLY A 26 4.41 8.59 8.24
N LYS A 27 3.15 8.77 8.60
CA LYS A 27 2.70 9.35 9.87
C LYS A 27 2.21 8.25 10.82
N SER A 28 3.05 7.83 11.75
CA SER A 28 2.74 6.83 12.76
C SER A 28 2.38 7.46 14.11
N PHE A 29 2.17 6.61 15.13
CA PHE A 29 2.06 7.06 16.51
C PHE A 29 3.26 7.92 16.96
N VAL A 30 4.46 7.74 16.38
CA VAL A 30 5.66 8.52 16.67
C VAL A 30 5.43 10.00 16.37
N ASP A 31 4.92 10.31 15.17
CA ASP A 31 4.63 11.68 14.74
C ASP A 31 3.50 12.29 15.55
N MET A 32 2.49 11.47 15.87
CA MET A 32 1.35 11.93 16.69
C MET A 32 1.78 12.23 18.14
N ILE A 33 2.66 11.43 18.73
CA ILE A 33 3.23 11.69 20.06
C ILE A 33 4.04 12.99 20.03
N ALA A 34 4.95 13.15 19.06
CA ALA A 34 5.72 14.40 18.92
C ALA A 34 4.82 15.64 18.88
N ALA A 35 3.78 15.61 18.02
CA ALA A 35 2.84 16.71 17.87
C ALA A 35 2.00 16.98 19.14
N ARG A 36 1.63 15.94 19.89
CA ARG A 36 0.77 16.06 21.09
C ARG A 36 1.52 16.49 22.33
N THR A 37 2.77 16.05 22.47
CA THR A 37 3.54 16.18 23.73
C THR A 37 4.65 17.23 23.67
N GLY A 38 5.08 17.62 22.46
CA GLY A 38 6.26 18.45 22.27
C GLY A 38 7.58 17.69 22.46
N ALA A 39 7.56 16.35 22.39
CA ALA A 39 8.78 15.53 22.34
C ALA A 39 9.49 15.69 20.99
N THR A 40 10.82 15.65 21.00
CA THR A 40 11.64 15.53 19.78
C THR A 40 11.84 14.04 19.47
N CYS A 41 11.30 13.55 18.35
CA CYS A 41 11.36 12.14 18.00
C CYS A 41 12.26 11.92 16.79
N VAL A 42 13.32 11.14 16.95
CA VAL A 42 14.12 10.59 15.85
C VAL A 42 13.46 9.28 15.43
N LYS A 43 12.97 9.21 14.19
CA LYS A 43 12.26 8.04 13.68
C LYS A 43 13.13 7.27 12.67
N GLU A 44 14.00 6.39 13.18
CA GLU A 44 14.84 5.50 12.37
C GLU A 44 14.03 4.24 12.00
N ALA A 45 13.28 4.34 10.89
CA ALA A 45 12.34 3.31 10.49
C ALA A 45 12.33 3.07 8.97
N VAL A 46 12.63 1.82 8.58
CA VAL A 46 12.67 1.40 7.18
C VAL A 46 11.77 0.18 6.98
N SER A 47 10.79 0.29 6.07
CA SER A 47 9.83 -0.79 5.79
C SER A 47 10.53 -2.07 5.31
N GLY A 48 9.99 -3.24 5.69
CA GLY A 48 10.50 -4.55 5.25
C GLY A 48 11.78 -5.03 5.93
N THR A 49 12.37 -4.25 6.85
CA THR A 49 13.63 -4.58 7.53
C THR A 49 13.44 -5.43 8.77
N THR A 50 14.47 -6.18 9.13
CA THR A 50 14.52 -7.19 10.20
C THR A 50 15.38 -6.74 11.39
N LEU A 51 15.11 -7.29 12.57
CA LEU A 51 16.02 -7.23 13.72
C LEU A 51 17.34 -7.91 13.38
N VAL A 52 17.22 -9.13 12.82
CA VAL A 52 18.34 -9.98 12.41
C VAL A 52 19.26 -9.23 11.44
N ASP A 53 20.57 -9.24 11.76
CA ASP A 53 21.62 -8.51 11.02
C ASP A 53 22.02 -9.27 9.76
N ASP A 54 21.13 -9.36 8.79
CA ASP A 54 21.30 -10.10 7.53
C ASP A 54 21.59 -9.21 6.31
N ASN A 55 21.41 -7.88 6.45
CA ASN A 55 21.71 -6.92 5.40
C ASN A 55 21.99 -5.51 5.98
N ALA A 56 22.47 -4.60 5.14
CA ALA A 56 22.85 -3.24 5.54
C ALA A 56 21.68 -2.37 6.03
N LYS A 57 20.42 -2.79 5.83
CA LYS A 57 19.22 -2.09 6.29
C LYS A 57 18.60 -2.73 7.53
N SER A 58 19.22 -3.75 8.13
CA SER A 58 18.76 -4.38 9.38
C SER A 58 18.71 -3.36 10.52
N TYR A 59 17.93 -3.65 11.58
CA TYR A 59 17.89 -2.79 12.76
C TYR A 59 19.28 -2.65 13.38
N VAL A 60 20.05 -3.75 13.50
CA VAL A 60 21.41 -3.75 14.02
C VAL A 60 22.32 -2.86 13.17
N ALA A 61 22.25 -2.97 11.84
CA ALA A 61 23.09 -2.16 10.94
C ALA A 61 22.74 -0.67 11.04
N ARG A 62 21.46 -0.33 11.05
CA ARG A 62 21.01 1.06 11.15
C ARG A 62 21.29 1.68 12.52
N LEU A 63 21.17 0.89 13.59
CA LEU A 63 21.56 1.34 14.94
C LEU A 63 23.05 1.72 14.98
N LYS A 64 23.93 0.93 14.38
CA LYS A 64 25.37 1.22 14.27
C LYS A 64 25.66 2.49 13.45
N ALA A 65 24.79 2.82 12.50
CA ALA A 65 24.94 3.98 11.64
C ALA A 65 24.36 5.28 12.26
N LEU A 66 23.55 5.19 13.31
CA LEU A 66 23.08 6.36 14.05
C LEU A 66 24.26 7.07 14.71
N ASP A 67 24.28 8.42 14.64
CA ASP A 67 25.26 9.21 15.37
C ASP A 67 25.12 8.96 16.88
N PRO A 68 26.12 8.43 17.56
CA PRO A 68 26.08 8.17 19.00
C PRO A 68 25.92 9.45 19.84
N LYS A 69 26.12 10.64 19.25
CA LYS A 69 25.88 11.95 19.89
C LYS A 69 24.42 12.40 19.78
N THR A 70 23.56 11.68 19.05
CA THR A 70 22.13 11.99 18.99
C THR A 70 21.55 12.04 20.39
N PRO A 71 20.91 13.15 20.83
CA PRO A 71 20.26 13.21 22.13
C PRO A 71 19.19 12.13 22.28
N CYS A 72 19.25 11.37 23.37
CA CYS A 72 18.32 10.27 23.62
C CYS A 72 18.00 10.15 25.11
N ASP A 73 16.82 10.62 25.50
CA ASP A 73 16.28 10.47 26.85
C ASP A 73 15.51 9.15 27.03
N LEU A 74 15.11 8.53 25.90
CA LEU A 74 14.40 7.25 25.84
C LEU A 74 14.66 6.59 24.49
N PHE A 75 15.11 5.33 24.49
CA PHE A 75 15.26 4.51 23.28
C PHE A 75 14.09 3.53 23.16
N VAL A 76 13.43 3.50 21.99
CA VAL A 76 12.24 2.66 21.74
C VAL A 76 12.49 1.82 20.50
N CYS A 77 12.34 0.52 20.63
CA CYS A 77 12.53 -0.43 19.52
C CYS A 77 11.25 -1.22 19.23
N GLN A 78 10.94 -1.37 17.96
CA GLN A 78 9.87 -2.25 17.50
C GLN A 78 10.32 -3.71 17.55
N LEU A 79 9.52 -4.61 18.14
CA LEU A 79 9.66 -6.04 17.86
C LEU A 79 9.21 -6.28 16.41
N SER A 80 10.16 -6.60 15.54
CA SER A 80 9.92 -6.60 14.09
C SER A 80 8.98 -7.72 13.65
N THR A 81 7.90 -7.36 12.98
CA THR A 81 6.97 -8.31 12.34
C THR A 81 7.60 -9.00 11.12
N ASN A 82 8.62 -8.37 10.50
CA ASN A 82 9.28 -8.93 9.32
C ASN A 82 10.14 -10.16 9.65
N ASP A 83 10.69 -10.24 10.87
CA ASP A 83 11.44 -11.41 11.30
C ASP A 83 10.53 -12.64 11.37
N ALA A 84 9.32 -12.50 11.91
CA ALA A 84 8.32 -13.56 11.91
C ALA A 84 7.89 -13.94 10.49
N THR A 85 7.53 -12.95 9.66
CA THR A 85 7.08 -13.17 8.27
C THR A 85 8.15 -13.86 7.42
N LYS A 86 9.41 -13.48 7.61
CA LYS A 86 10.56 -14.08 6.91
C LYS A 86 11.12 -15.31 7.60
N LYS A 87 10.48 -15.80 8.66
CA LYS A 87 10.87 -16.98 9.45
C LYS A 87 12.34 -16.96 9.87
N LYS A 88 12.79 -15.80 10.38
CA LYS A 88 14.17 -15.67 10.87
C LYS A 88 14.38 -16.55 12.11
N PRO A 89 15.59 -17.10 12.31
CA PRO A 89 15.87 -17.95 13.45
C PRO A 89 15.64 -17.20 14.77
N LEU A 90 14.85 -17.78 15.68
CA LEU A 90 14.59 -17.17 16.98
C LEU A 90 15.86 -17.05 17.82
N GLY A 91 16.69 -18.06 17.80
CA GLY A 91 17.89 -18.14 18.63
C GLY A 91 17.59 -18.39 20.10
N LYS A 92 18.59 -18.16 20.94
CA LYS A 92 18.51 -18.29 22.40
C LYS A 92 18.89 -16.99 23.06
N VAL A 93 18.33 -16.73 24.23
CA VAL A 93 18.80 -15.64 25.11
C VAL A 93 20.22 -15.96 25.54
N ALA A 94 21.18 -15.07 25.27
CA ALA A 94 22.60 -15.29 25.56
C ALA A 94 22.83 -15.46 27.06
N VAL A 95 23.80 -16.30 27.42
CA VAL A 95 24.26 -16.42 28.81
C VAL A 95 25.23 -15.28 29.12
N ALA A 96 25.40 -14.93 30.38
CA ALA A 96 26.30 -13.87 30.79
C ALA A 96 27.74 -14.15 30.30
N GLY A 97 28.32 -13.20 29.54
CA GLY A 97 29.66 -13.30 28.98
C GLY A 97 29.74 -13.89 27.57
N GLU A 98 28.64 -14.38 27.01
CA GLU A 98 28.59 -14.81 25.61
C GLU A 98 28.39 -13.62 24.66
N ALA A 99 28.96 -13.73 23.46
CA ALA A 99 28.70 -12.80 22.36
C ALA A 99 27.27 -12.97 21.83
N TYR A 100 26.62 -11.87 21.45
CA TYR A 100 25.27 -11.91 20.87
C TYR A 100 25.33 -12.38 19.42
N ASP A 101 24.61 -13.47 19.11
CA ASP A 101 24.45 -13.92 17.73
C ASP A 101 23.41 -13.05 17.01
N THR A 102 23.86 -11.94 16.41
CA THR A 102 22.99 -11.00 15.70
C THR A 102 22.31 -11.60 14.46
N LYS A 103 22.65 -12.82 14.04
CA LYS A 103 21.96 -13.57 12.99
C LYS A 103 20.68 -14.26 13.49
N THR A 104 20.40 -14.16 14.77
CA THR A 104 19.16 -14.62 15.42
C THR A 104 18.40 -13.46 16.04
N ILE A 105 17.09 -13.64 16.23
CA ILE A 105 16.20 -12.61 16.77
C ILE A 105 16.60 -12.26 18.20
N CYS A 106 16.78 -13.25 19.07
CA CYS A 106 17.19 -13.02 20.45
C CYS A 106 18.53 -12.30 20.55
N GLY A 107 19.52 -12.75 19.80
CA GLY A 107 20.86 -12.11 19.80
C GLY A 107 20.83 -10.70 19.23
N ALA A 108 20.03 -10.42 18.20
CA ALA A 108 19.86 -9.07 17.67
C ALA A 108 19.19 -8.12 18.68
N ILE A 109 18.13 -8.59 19.40
CA ILE A 109 17.49 -7.81 20.45
C ILE A 109 18.49 -7.48 21.57
N GLU A 110 19.23 -8.47 22.06
CA GLU A 110 20.21 -8.27 23.14
C GLU A 110 21.37 -7.37 22.72
N TYR A 111 21.84 -7.49 21.47
CA TYR A 111 22.83 -6.56 20.91
C TYR A 111 22.31 -5.12 20.88
N ILE A 112 21.06 -4.92 20.43
CA ILE A 112 20.45 -3.58 20.38
C ILE A 112 20.34 -2.97 21.77
N ILE A 113 19.93 -3.75 22.76
CA ILE A 113 19.80 -3.29 24.16
C ILE A 113 21.17 -2.92 24.73
N ASP A 114 22.19 -3.78 24.56
CA ASP A 114 23.54 -3.54 25.05
C ASP A 114 24.16 -2.30 24.42
N TYR A 115 24.01 -2.16 23.09
CA TYR A 115 24.49 -0.98 22.36
C TYR A 115 23.81 0.30 22.87
N ALA A 116 22.48 0.32 22.98
CA ALA A 116 21.76 1.49 23.43
C ALA A 116 22.09 1.89 24.88
N LYS A 117 22.23 0.91 25.78
CA LYS A 117 22.68 1.16 27.16
C LYS A 117 24.09 1.76 27.22
N LYS A 118 25.02 1.24 26.43
CA LYS A 118 26.40 1.75 26.38
C LYS A 118 26.50 3.13 25.75
N THR A 119 25.68 3.42 24.73
CA THR A 119 25.76 4.65 23.96
C THR A 119 25.07 5.80 24.65
N TRP A 120 23.83 5.59 25.12
CA TRP A 120 22.98 6.69 25.63
C TRP A 120 22.69 6.61 27.13
N ASN A 121 22.87 5.46 27.75
CA ASN A 121 22.58 5.23 29.18
C ASN A 121 21.17 5.74 29.58
N CYS A 122 20.19 5.56 28.71
CA CYS A 122 18.80 5.98 28.90
C CYS A 122 17.89 4.78 29.12
N PRO A 123 16.65 4.97 29.62
CA PRO A 123 15.62 3.96 29.63
C PRO A 123 15.38 3.37 28.22
N ILE A 124 15.07 2.07 28.18
CA ILE A 124 14.81 1.34 26.93
C ILE A 124 13.44 0.69 27.00
N ALA A 125 12.67 0.81 25.92
CA ALA A 125 11.42 0.10 25.75
C ALA A 125 11.38 -0.64 24.41
N PHE A 126 10.86 -1.86 24.43
CA PHE A 126 10.42 -2.55 23.22
C PHE A 126 8.90 -2.54 23.15
N TYR A 127 8.34 -2.38 21.95
CA TYR A 127 6.91 -2.55 21.78
C TYR A 127 6.57 -3.69 20.80
N THR A 128 5.49 -4.39 21.09
CA THR A 128 4.95 -5.46 20.24
C THR A 128 3.86 -4.92 19.33
N ASN A 129 3.53 -5.65 18.27
CA ASN A 129 2.31 -5.39 17.49
C ASN A 129 1.08 -5.96 18.25
N PRO A 130 -0.13 -5.44 18.06
CA PRO A 130 -1.35 -6.15 18.44
C PRO A 130 -1.41 -7.53 17.79
N GLU A 131 -2.08 -8.46 18.46
CA GLU A 131 -2.13 -9.87 18.04
C GLU A 131 -2.61 -10.02 16.59
N TYR A 132 -1.90 -10.84 15.84
CA TYR A 132 -2.27 -11.30 14.52
C TYR A 132 -1.89 -12.77 14.33
N ALA A 133 -2.37 -13.41 13.26
CA ALA A 133 -2.18 -14.85 13.06
C ALA A 133 -0.73 -15.18 12.66
N SER A 134 0.17 -15.25 13.67
CA SER A 134 1.57 -15.66 13.51
C SER A 134 2.08 -16.37 14.75
N PRO A 135 2.26 -17.69 14.70
CA PRO A 135 2.92 -18.45 15.77
C PRO A 135 4.35 -17.97 16.01
N GLU A 136 5.09 -17.69 14.94
CA GLU A 136 6.48 -17.20 15.01
C GLU A 136 6.56 -15.88 15.78
N TYR A 137 5.61 -14.95 15.54
CA TYR A 137 5.62 -13.67 16.27
C TYR A 137 5.24 -13.85 17.75
N LYS A 138 4.35 -14.79 18.05
CA LYS A 138 4.03 -15.15 19.43
C LYS A 138 5.28 -15.64 20.17
N ASP A 139 6.06 -16.55 19.56
CA ASP A 139 7.31 -17.05 20.15
C ASP A 139 8.32 -15.90 20.35
N MET A 140 8.37 -14.94 19.45
CA MET A 140 9.19 -13.74 19.60
C MET A 140 8.74 -12.87 20.78
N VAL A 141 7.44 -12.73 21.00
CA VAL A 141 6.89 -11.98 22.14
C VAL A 141 7.27 -12.66 23.47
N GLU A 142 7.17 -13.98 23.54
CA GLU A 142 7.57 -14.76 24.72
C GLU A 142 9.08 -14.63 24.99
N ALA A 143 9.91 -14.70 23.94
CA ALA A 143 11.35 -14.48 24.05
C ALA A 143 11.69 -13.06 24.53
N LEU A 144 10.97 -12.04 24.01
CA LEU A 144 11.15 -10.65 24.43
C LEU A 144 10.90 -10.46 25.93
N TYR A 145 9.89 -11.12 26.52
CA TYR A 145 9.68 -11.05 27.97
C TYR A 145 10.85 -11.63 28.77
N ALA A 146 11.41 -12.76 28.33
CA ALA A 146 12.58 -13.34 28.98
C ALA A 146 13.79 -12.40 28.91
N ILE A 147 14.03 -11.79 27.73
CA ILE A 147 15.09 -10.80 27.52
C ILE A 147 14.84 -9.55 28.38
N ALA A 148 13.62 -9.02 28.38
CA ALA A 148 13.27 -7.81 29.12
C ALA A 148 13.50 -7.99 30.63
N LYS A 149 13.14 -9.15 31.18
CA LYS A 149 13.43 -9.51 32.57
C LYS A 149 14.93 -9.55 32.88
N LYS A 150 15.73 -10.12 31.97
CA LYS A 150 17.20 -10.20 32.11
C LYS A 150 17.86 -8.83 32.09
N TRP A 151 17.41 -7.96 31.19
CA TRP A 151 18.03 -6.68 30.92
C TRP A 151 17.44 -5.50 31.68
N ASP A 152 16.37 -5.72 32.45
CA ASP A 152 15.59 -4.70 33.14
C ASP A 152 15.19 -3.58 32.19
N ILE A 153 14.46 -3.93 31.13
CA ILE A 153 13.91 -2.99 30.16
C ILE A 153 12.38 -3.09 30.12
N ALA A 154 11.74 -2.03 29.66
CA ALA A 154 10.28 -1.99 29.54
C ALA A 154 9.79 -2.74 28.29
N VAL A 155 8.63 -3.41 28.41
CA VAL A 155 7.86 -3.94 27.27
C VAL A 155 6.52 -3.23 27.22
N ILE A 156 6.23 -2.59 26.10
CA ILE A 156 4.91 -2.04 25.79
C ILE A 156 4.17 -3.13 25.02
N ASP A 157 3.38 -3.89 25.78
CA ASP A 157 2.72 -5.09 25.29
C ASP A 157 1.40 -4.78 24.58
N LEU A 158 1.48 -4.47 23.28
CA LEU A 158 0.30 -4.30 22.44
C LEU A 158 -0.29 -5.66 22.02
N TRP A 159 0.50 -6.75 22.04
CA TRP A 159 0.06 -8.10 21.68
C TRP A 159 -1.09 -8.57 22.56
N ASN A 160 -1.00 -8.30 23.86
CA ASN A 160 -2.03 -8.66 24.83
C ASN A 160 -2.94 -7.47 25.21
N ASP A 161 -2.79 -6.30 24.59
CA ASP A 161 -3.59 -5.12 24.94
C ASP A 161 -5.08 -5.34 24.65
N ARG A 162 -5.93 -5.14 25.67
CA ARG A 162 -7.37 -5.41 25.59
C ARG A 162 -8.12 -4.48 24.63
N GLU A 163 -7.68 -3.24 24.44
CA GLU A 163 -8.36 -2.24 23.60
C GLU A 163 -7.93 -2.37 22.14
N LEU A 164 -6.64 -2.61 21.89
CA LEU A 164 -6.10 -2.74 20.55
C LEU A 164 -6.37 -4.10 19.90
N ASN A 165 -6.84 -5.09 20.67
CA ASN A 165 -7.19 -6.42 20.18
C ASN A 165 -8.71 -6.66 20.08
N THR A 166 -9.52 -5.61 20.19
CA THR A 166 -10.97 -5.68 19.96
C THR A 166 -11.29 -5.82 18.46
N LYS A 167 -12.49 -6.35 18.17
CA LYS A 167 -12.98 -6.39 16.79
C LYS A 167 -13.01 -5.00 16.14
N GLU A 168 -13.34 -3.96 16.90
CA GLU A 168 -13.38 -2.58 16.43
C GLU A 168 -11.99 -2.04 16.06
N ALA A 169 -10.98 -2.27 16.91
CA ALA A 169 -9.61 -1.86 16.66
C ALA A 169 -8.98 -2.62 15.47
N LYS A 170 -9.51 -3.80 15.13
CA LYS A 170 -9.03 -4.64 14.01
C LYS A 170 -9.84 -4.50 12.72
N LYS A 171 -10.82 -3.60 12.68
CA LYS A 171 -11.52 -3.29 11.43
C LYS A 171 -10.57 -2.68 10.41
N ARG A 172 -10.89 -2.86 9.13
CA ARG A 172 -10.13 -2.26 8.01
C ARG A 172 -9.99 -0.74 8.10
N SER A 173 -10.95 -0.05 8.73
CA SER A 173 -10.81 1.39 9.00
C SER A 173 -9.66 1.74 9.96
N CYS A 174 -9.22 0.80 10.80
CA CYS A 174 -8.13 0.97 11.75
C CYS A 174 -6.86 0.20 11.38
N MET A 175 -7.00 -0.90 10.64
CA MET A 175 -5.89 -1.76 10.21
C MET A 175 -5.97 -1.97 8.69
N ASN A 176 -4.90 -1.62 7.98
CA ASN A 176 -4.80 -1.84 6.54
C ASN A 176 -4.76 -3.34 6.19
N ASP A 177 -4.02 -4.07 7.00
CA ASP A 177 -3.89 -5.53 7.00
C ASP A 177 -3.80 -6.02 8.46
N GLN A 178 -3.33 -7.24 8.69
CA GLN A 178 -3.20 -7.78 10.05
C GLN A 178 -2.11 -7.09 10.89
N ILE A 179 -1.20 -6.34 10.26
CA ILE A 179 0.02 -5.80 10.87
C ILE A 179 0.04 -4.28 10.90
N HIS A 180 -0.40 -3.61 9.83
CA HIS A 180 -0.19 -2.19 9.61
C HIS A 180 -1.41 -1.34 9.95
N PRO A 181 -1.33 -0.48 10.99
CA PRO A 181 -2.41 0.45 11.31
C PRO A 181 -2.58 1.52 10.23
N THR A 182 -3.83 1.87 9.94
CA THR A 182 -4.17 3.09 9.21
C THR A 182 -3.94 4.33 10.09
N LYS A 183 -4.11 5.53 9.56
CA LYS A 183 -4.10 6.78 10.35
C LYS A 183 -5.06 6.71 11.56
N LYS A 184 -6.26 6.15 11.36
CA LYS A 184 -7.24 5.92 12.43
C LYS A 184 -6.76 4.87 13.44
N GLY A 185 -6.09 3.82 12.97
CA GLY A 185 -5.46 2.82 13.84
C GLY A 185 -4.37 3.44 14.71
N TYR A 186 -3.47 4.25 14.13
CA TYR A 186 -2.46 4.96 14.91
C TYR A 186 -3.08 5.96 15.90
N ALA A 187 -4.21 6.58 15.59
CA ALA A 187 -4.93 7.43 16.55
C ALA A 187 -5.42 6.64 17.78
N LEU A 188 -5.74 5.34 17.62
CA LEU A 188 -6.05 4.44 18.75
C LEU A 188 -4.79 4.02 19.52
N TRP A 189 -3.67 3.76 18.81
CA TRP A 189 -2.41 3.34 19.44
C TRP A 189 -1.75 4.48 20.21
N THR A 190 -1.82 5.71 19.69
CA THR A 190 -1.10 6.87 20.23
C THR A 190 -1.31 7.09 21.73
N PRO A 191 -2.54 7.15 22.27
CA PRO A 191 -2.72 7.36 23.70
C PRO A 191 -2.17 6.20 24.55
N VAL A 192 -2.22 4.97 24.04
CA VAL A 192 -1.65 3.78 24.72
C VAL A 192 -0.13 3.88 24.78
N MET A 193 0.49 4.18 23.63
CA MET A 193 1.94 4.35 23.51
C MET A 193 2.43 5.56 24.32
N GLU A 194 1.74 6.71 24.24
CA GLU A 194 2.08 7.94 24.99
C GLU A 194 2.09 7.68 26.50
N ALA A 195 1.04 7.02 27.02
CA ALA A 195 0.95 6.71 28.44
C ALA A 195 2.05 5.72 28.88
N ALA A 196 2.32 4.70 28.08
CA ALA A 196 3.36 3.72 28.38
C ALA A 196 4.77 4.36 28.36
N LEU A 197 5.09 5.14 27.33
CA LEU A 197 6.37 5.85 27.21
C LEU A 197 6.56 6.88 28.35
N GLY A 198 5.48 7.57 28.74
CA GLY A 198 5.50 8.48 29.88
C GLY A 198 5.87 7.75 31.18
N ASN A 199 5.31 6.57 31.42
CA ASN A 199 5.67 5.75 32.57
C ASN A 199 7.15 5.31 32.53
N VAL A 200 7.65 4.92 31.36
CA VAL A 200 9.07 4.52 31.21
C VAL A 200 10.01 5.68 31.52
N VAL A 201 9.73 6.89 31.03
CA VAL A 201 10.53 8.08 31.32
C VAL A 201 10.52 8.44 32.80
N GLU A 202 9.40 8.25 33.47
CA GLU A 202 9.27 8.50 34.92
C GLU A 202 9.79 7.36 35.79
N GLY A 203 10.38 6.30 35.22
CA GLY A 203 10.87 5.12 35.96
C GLY A 203 9.74 4.29 36.58
N LYS A 204 8.52 4.39 36.06
CA LYS A 204 7.35 3.65 36.51
C LYS A 204 7.15 2.39 35.67
N ALA A 205 6.57 1.37 36.26
CA ALA A 205 6.17 0.19 35.52
C ALA A 205 5.14 0.52 34.43
N VAL A 206 5.29 -0.11 33.24
CA VAL A 206 4.26 -0.07 32.19
C VAL A 206 3.12 -1.00 32.63
N PRO A 207 1.89 -0.48 32.85
CA PRO A 207 0.79 -1.32 33.30
C PRO A 207 0.41 -2.33 32.23
N ALA A 208 0.31 -3.61 32.60
CA ALA A 208 -0.28 -4.62 31.73
C ALA A 208 -1.77 -4.30 31.50
N ARG A 209 -2.20 -4.42 30.25
CA ARG A 209 -3.59 -4.19 29.84
C ARG A 209 -4.16 -5.46 29.19
N PRO A 210 -4.19 -6.60 29.92
CA PRO A 210 -4.48 -7.90 29.33
C PRO A 210 -5.90 -7.98 28.80
N LYS A 211 -6.07 -8.77 27.73
CA LYS A 211 -7.38 -9.20 27.25
C LYS A 211 -8.11 -9.85 28.43
N THR A 212 -9.32 -9.40 28.73
CA THR A 212 -10.19 -10.10 29.66
C THR A 212 -10.68 -11.38 28.98
N GLU A 213 -10.07 -12.52 29.26
CA GLU A 213 -10.77 -13.79 29.06
C GLU A 213 -11.95 -13.83 30.04
N PRO A 214 -13.16 -14.23 29.61
CA PRO A 214 -14.21 -14.54 30.55
C PRO A 214 -13.66 -15.67 31.43
N ALA A 215 -13.57 -15.42 32.73
CA ALA A 215 -13.13 -16.40 33.70
C ALA A 215 -14.09 -17.60 33.65
N VAL A 216 -13.73 -18.64 32.91
CA VAL A 216 -14.37 -19.94 32.98
C VAL A 216 -13.86 -20.59 34.27
N THR A 217 -14.63 -20.48 35.32
CA THR A 217 -14.30 -21.13 36.58
C THR A 217 -14.26 -22.65 36.37
N ARG A 218 -13.27 -23.31 36.97
CA ARG A 218 -13.07 -24.78 36.89
C ARG A 218 -14.31 -25.59 37.33
N GLU A 219 -15.26 -24.99 38.02
CA GLU A 219 -16.52 -25.63 38.43
C GLU A 219 -17.54 -25.82 37.32
N GLU A 220 -17.57 -24.97 36.26
CA GLU A 220 -18.49 -25.14 35.14
C GLU A 220 -18.07 -26.25 34.16
N VAL A 221 -16.77 -26.61 34.13
CA VAL A 221 -16.28 -27.70 33.29
C VAL A 221 -16.63 -29.07 33.86
N ALA A 222 -16.77 -29.18 35.17
CA ALA A 222 -17.09 -30.45 35.85
C ALA A 222 -18.59 -30.85 35.76
N LYS A 223 -19.52 -29.90 35.60
CA LYS A 223 -20.96 -30.15 35.51
C LYS A 223 -21.47 -30.49 34.09
N LYS A 224 -20.66 -30.38 33.07
CA LYS A 224 -21.05 -30.66 31.66
C LYS A 224 -20.67 -32.06 31.15
N LYS A 225 -20.18 -32.95 32.00
CA LYS A 225 -19.87 -34.35 31.65
C LYS A 225 -20.92 -35.35 32.13
N SER A 226 -22.18 -35.08 31.91
CA SER A 226 -23.21 -36.10 32.10
C SER A 226 -24.33 -35.93 31.08
N GLY A 227 -24.35 -36.79 30.09
CA GLY A 227 -25.55 -37.29 29.47
C GLY A 227 -26.12 -36.51 28.30
N ARG A 228 -26.04 -37.15 27.12
CA ARG A 228 -26.92 -36.98 25.96
C ARG A 228 -26.72 -35.69 25.14
N THR A 229 -25.96 -35.82 24.08
CA THR A 229 -26.24 -35.16 22.79
C THR A 229 -25.03 -34.95 21.90
N THR A 230 -24.14 -35.90 21.80
CA THR A 230 -22.96 -35.79 20.91
C THR A 230 -23.38 -35.58 19.45
N LYS A 231 -24.45 -36.25 18.97
CA LYS A 231 -24.93 -36.06 17.60
C LYS A 231 -25.61 -34.69 17.35
N LYS A 232 -26.39 -34.18 18.30
CA LYS A 232 -27.06 -32.86 18.13
C LYS A 232 -26.08 -31.70 18.27
N VAL A 233 -25.03 -31.83 19.11
CA VAL A 233 -23.97 -30.84 19.24
C VAL A 233 -23.09 -30.82 18.01
N ILE A 234 -22.70 -31.98 17.49
CA ILE A 234 -21.92 -32.08 16.23
C ILE A 234 -22.72 -31.49 15.06
N LEU A 235 -24.04 -31.78 14.96
CA LEU A 235 -24.89 -31.24 13.91
C LEU A 235 -25.04 -29.71 14.01
N ARG A 236 -25.13 -29.15 15.22
CA ARG A 236 -25.16 -27.71 15.46
C ARG A 236 -23.82 -27.03 15.16
N ILE A 237 -22.71 -27.67 15.49
CA ILE A 237 -21.36 -27.19 15.14
C ILE A 237 -21.17 -27.22 13.63
N LEU A 238 -21.56 -28.30 12.95
CA LEU A 238 -21.50 -28.39 11.50
C LEU A 238 -22.43 -27.36 10.83
N ALA A 239 -23.62 -27.14 11.36
CA ALA A 239 -24.52 -26.10 10.87
C ALA A 239 -23.97 -24.68 11.12
N ALA A 240 -23.31 -24.44 12.25
CA ALA A 240 -22.65 -23.17 12.54
C ALA A 240 -21.42 -22.95 11.64
N ILE A 241 -20.62 -23.99 11.40
CA ILE A 241 -19.49 -23.95 10.46
C ILE A 241 -19.99 -23.69 9.03
N LEU A 242 -21.05 -24.38 8.61
CA LEU A 242 -21.66 -24.15 7.31
C LEU A 242 -22.24 -22.74 7.17
N ALA A 243 -22.90 -22.22 8.21
CA ALA A 243 -23.39 -20.86 8.25
C ALA A 243 -22.24 -19.82 8.18
N ILE A 244 -21.12 -20.09 8.91
CA ILE A 244 -19.91 -19.26 8.83
C ILE A 244 -19.30 -19.31 7.42
N ILE A 245 -19.21 -20.50 6.82
CA ILE A 245 -18.71 -20.66 5.44
C ILE A 245 -19.61 -19.92 4.44
N ILE A 246 -20.95 -20.00 4.61
CA ILE A 246 -21.89 -19.28 3.76
C ILE A 246 -21.76 -17.76 3.96
N VAL A 247 -21.65 -17.28 5.20
CA VAL A 247 -21.50 -15.84 5.51
C VAL A 247 -20.13 -15.33 5.01
N VAL A 248 -19.05 -16.06 5.25
CA VAL A 248 -17.71 -15.71 4.76
C VAL A 248 -17.66 -15.81 3.24
N GLY A 249 -18.23 -16.86 2.65
CA GLY A 249 -18.35 -17.00 1.20
C GLY A 249 -19.21 -15.89 0.59
N ALA A 250 -20.34 -15.55 1.20
CA ALA A 250 -21.19 -14.45 0.74
C ALA A 250 -20.52 -13.08 0.88
N SER A 251 -19.75 -12.85 1.97
CA SER A 251 -19.01 -11.59 2.15
C SER A 251 -17.84 -11.47 1.18
N THR A 252 -17.10 -12.56 0.92
CA THR A 252 -16.01 -12.57 -0.07
C THR A 252 -16.54 -12.41 -1.50
N VAL A 253 -17.64 -13.07 -1.83
CA VAL A 253 -18.33 -12.91 -3.12
C VAL A 253 -18.91 -11.49 -3.25
N GLN A 254 -19.48 -10.93 -2.19
CA GLN A 254 -19.96 -9.55 -2.19
C GLN A 254 -18.84 -8.53 -2.31
N GLN A 255 -17.68 -8.76 -1.67
CA GLN A 255 -16.48 -7.94 -1.85
C GLN A 255 -15.92 -8.08 -3.27
N LEU A 256 -15.87 -9.30 -3.80
CA LEU A 256 -15.45 -9.55 -5.19
C LEU A 256 -16.37 -8.83 -6.18
N PHE A 257 -17.68 -8.87 -5.98
CA PHE A 257 -18.64 -8.14 -6.82
C PHE A 257 -18.52 -6.62 -6.69
N ALA A 258 -18.21 -6.12 -5.50
CA ALA A 258 -17.95 -4.69 -5.29
C ALA A 258 -16.65 -4.26 -6.01
N VAL A 259 -15.58 -5.02 -5.84
CA VAL A 259 -14.27 -4.76 -6.47
C VAL A 259 -14.34 -4.90 -7.99
N THR A 260 -15.09 -5.87 -8.52
CA THR A 260 -15.25 -6.06 -9.98
C THR A 260 -16.37 -5.20 -10.57
N GLY A 261 -17.05 -4.38 -9.78
CA GLY A 261 -18.14 -3.52 -10.24
C GLY A 261 -19.39 -4.27 -10.74
N MET A 262 -19.51 -5.58 -10.50
CA MET A 262 -20.61 -6.41 -11.03
C MET A 262 -22.01 -5.99 -10.54
N LYS A 263 -22.10 -5.34 -9.38
CA LYS A 263 -23.36 -4.85 -8.79
C LYS A 263 -23.56 -3.34 -8.96
N ASN A 264 -22.63 -2.65 -9.58
CA ASN A 264 -22.74 -1.22 -9.80
C ASN A 264 -23.67 -0.95 -11.00
N GLU A 265 -24.64 -0.05 -10.85
CA GLU A 265 -25.56 0.33 -11.92
C GLU A 265 -24.84 0.90 -13.14
N GLY A 266 -23.69 1.55 -12.95
CA GLY A 266 -22.83 2.01 -14.01
C GLY A 266 -22.22 0.86 -14.85
N ASN A 267 -22.35 -0.39 -14.42
CA ASN A 267 -21.95 -1.59 -15.18
C ASN A 267 -23.15 -2.31 -15.86
N SER A 268 -24.28 -1.61 -16.03
CA SER A 268 -25.37 -2.10 -16.86
C SER A 268 -24.91 -2.39 -18.29
N ASP A 269 -25.53 -3.39 -18.92
CA ASP A 269 -25.24 -3.74 -20.32
C ASP A 269 -25.62 -2.63 -21.29
N THR A 270 -26.48 -1.68 -20.87
CA THR A 270 -26.79 -0.45 -21.64
C THR A 270 -25.52 0.31 -22.04
N TYR A 271 -24.48 0.25 -21.20
CA TYR A 271 -23.22 0.97 -21.42
C TYR A 271 -22.14 0.11 -22.10
N ASN A 272 -22.49 -1.04 -22.65
CA ASN A 272 -21.53 -1.86 -23.38
C ASN A 272 -21.10 -1.18 -24.69
N PRO A 273 -19.85 -1.39 -25.16
CA PRO A 273 -19.39 -0.85 -26.44
C PRO A 273 -20.26 -1.24 -27.64
N GLU A 274 -20.81 -2.46 -27.65
CA GLU A 274 -21.71 -2.95 -28.72
C GLU A 274 -23.05 -2.19 -28.82
N ASN A 275 -23.40 -1.42 -27.80
CA ASN A 275 -24.64 -0.62 -27.76
C ASN A 275 -24.41 0.84 -28.14
N VAL A 276 -23.19 1.21 -28.49
CA VAL A 276 -22.82 2.56 -28.89
C VAL A 276 -23.00 2.71 -30.41
N THR A 277 -23.53 3.85 -30.82
CA THR A 277 -23.68 4.17 -32.25
C THR A 277 -22.38 4.77 -32.77
N MET A 278 -21.81 4.15 -33.80
CA MET A 278 -20.62 4.68 -34.47
C MET A 278 -20.92 6.01 -35.17
N LYS A 279 -20.05 6.96 -35.04
CA LYS A 279 -20.09 8.24 -35.75
C LYS A 279 -19.68 8.03 -37.20
N ALA A 280 -20.56 8.44 -38.13
CA ALA A 280 -20.30 8.23 -39.57
C ALA A 280 -19.05 8.96 -40.06
N ASP A 281 -18.87 10.17 -39.56
CA ASP A 281 -17.84 11.14 -40.04
C ASP A 281 -16.79 11.39 -38.95
N SER A 282 -16.38 10.37 -38.18
CA SER A 282 -15.31 10.53 -37.21
C SER A 282 -13.99 10.88 -37.92
N PRO A 283 -13.29 11.95 -37.47
CA PRO A 283 -12.02 12.36 -38.09
C PRO A 283 -10.87 11.36 -37.79
N ILE A 284 -11.05 10.47 -36.84
CA ILE A 284 -10.04 9.48 -36.45
C ILE A 284 -10.39 8.06 -36.89
N LYS A 285 -11.37 7.91 -37.76
CA LYS A 285 -11.78 6.59 -38.27
C LYS A 285 -10.63 5.90 -39.00
N GLY A 286 -10.38 4.64 -38.60
CA GLY A 286 -9.32 3.80 -39.14
C GLY A 286 -7.93 4.10 -38.59
N LYS A 287 -7.76 5.10 -37.71
CA LYS A 287 -6.50 5.34 -36.99
C LYS A 287 -6.17 4.15 -36.10
N LYS A 288 -4.89 3.76 -36.09
CA LYS A 288 -4.38 2.62 -35.32
C LYS A 288 -3.79 3.08 -33.99
N LEU A 289 -4.34 2.60 -32.88
CA LEU A 289 -3.97 3.01 -31.53
C LEU A 289 -3.42 1.81 -30.75
N LEU A 290 -2.30 2.00 -30.05
CA LEU A 290 -1.81 1.02 -29.08
C LEU A 290 -2.09 1.52 -27.67
N TRP A 291 -2.93 0.81 -26.89
CA TRP A 291 -3.30 1.15 -25.52
C TRP A 291 -2.44 0.38 -24.54
N LEU A 292 -1.64 1.08 -23.77
CA LEU A 292 -0.69 0.54 -22.81
C LEU A 292 -1.11 0.91 -21.38
N GLY A 293 -1.34 -0.09 -20.53
CA GLY A 293 -1.84 0.22 -19.20
C GLY A 293 -1.86 -0.93 -18.19
N SER A 294 -2.43 -0.63 -17.03
CA SER A 294 -2.66 -1.61 -15.96
C SER A 294 -4.15 -1.86 -15.75
N SER A 295 -4.60 -2.01 -14.49
CA SER A 295 -5.98 -2.38 -14.16
C SER A 295 -7.04 -1.37 -14.63
N VAL A 296 -6.70 -0.09 -14.72
CA VAL A 296 -7.63 0.94 -15.22
C VAL A 296 -7.88 0.71 -16.70
N PHE A 297 -6.85 0.67 -17.55
CA PHE A 297 -7.05 0.41 -18.98
C PHE A 297 -7.47 -1.02 -19.29
N GLN A 298 -7.22 -1.98 -18.39
CA GLN A 298 -7.84 -3.32 -18.47
C GLN A 298 -9.37 -3.25 -18.26
N GLY A 299 -9.87 -2.15 -17.68
CA GLY A 299 -11.28 -2.00 -17.37
C GLY A 299 -11.73 -2.82 -16.16
N PHE A 300 -10.85 -2.98 -15.15
CA PHE A 300 -11.13 -3.79 -13.97
C PHE A 300 -12.46 -3.39 -13.30
N GLY A 301 -12.75 -2.10 -13.15
CA GLY A 301 -14.01 -1.57 -12.64
C GLY A 301 -15.21 -1.74 -13.59
N ALA A 302 -14.96 -1.98 -14.89
CA ALA A 302 -15.93 -2.12 -15.97
C ALA A 302 -16.07 -3.57 -16.47
N ARG A 303 -15.95 -4.55 -15.60
CA ARG A 303 -16.00 -5.99 -15.90
C ARG A 303 -14.95 -6.41 -16.94
N ASN A 304 -13.74 -5.89 -16.82
CA ASN A 304 -12.62 -6.09 -17.74
C ASN A 304 -12.91 -5.62 -19.19
N THR A 305 -13.67 -4.56 -19.35
CA THR A 305 -13.90 -3.90 -20.62
C THR A 305 -12.99 -2.68 -20.71
N SER A 306 -12.00 -2.72 -21.61
CA SER A 306 -11.02 -1.63 -21.80
C SER A 306 -11.69 -0.37 -22.36
N PRO A 307 -11.28 0.86 -21.96
CA PRO A 307 -11.79 2.10 -22.56
C PRO A 307 -11.56 2.20 -24.07
N ALA A 308 -10.52 1.56 -24.59
CA ALA A 308 -10.25 1.48 -26.03
C ALA A 308 -11.46 1.00 -26.85
N LEU A 309 -12.20 0.02 -26.31
CA LEU A 309 -13.33 -0.56 -27.02
C LEU A 309 -14.50 0.40 -27.25
N TRP A 310 -14.67 1.40 -26.36
CA TRP A 310 -15.68 2.46 -26.60
C TRP A 310 -15.21 3.44 -27.67
N ILE A 311 -13.93 3.79 -27.72
CA ILE A 311 -13.36 4.65 -28.78
C ILE A 311 -13.47 3.93 -30.13
N ASP A 312 -13.11 2.64 -30.19
CA ASP A 312 -13.28 1.86 -31.41
C ASP A 312 -14.75 1.80 -31.85
N ALA A 313 -15.69 1.62 -30.93
CA ALA A 313 -17.11 1.56 -31.22
C ALA A 313 -17.71 2.91 -31.65
N MET A 314 -17.25 4.04 -31.05
CA MET A 314 -17.76 5.37 -31.36
C MET A 314 -17.14 5.94 -32.64
N ASP A 315 -15.83 5.73 -32.82
CA ASP A 315 -15.05 6.46 -33.82
C ASP A 315 -14.48 5.58 -34.93
N GLY A 316 -14.57 4.26 -34.77
CA GLY A 316 -14.07 3.32 -35.77
C GLY A 316 -12.55 3.28 -35.83
N THR A 317 -11.86 3.54 -34.72
CA THR A 317 -10.43 3.30 -34.57
C THR A 317 -10.12 1.80 -34.52
N ILE A 318 -8.85 1.45 -34.61
CA ILE A 318 -8.36 0.08 -34.56
C ILE A 318 -7.36 -0.02 -33.43
N SER A 319 -7.77 -0.62 -32.32
CA SER A 319 -6.95 -0.65 -31.10
C SER A 319 -6.23 -1.98 -30.89
N THR A 320 -4.91 -1.92 -30.68
CA THR A 320 -4.12 -2.96 -30.01
C THR A 320 -4.14 -2.66 -28.52
N ILE A 321 -4.57 -3.63 -27.68
CA ILE A 321 -4.78 -3.42 -26.25
C ILE A 321 -3.76 -4.24 -25.46
N GLU A 322 -2.69 -3.59 -25.00
CA GLU A 322 -1.62 -4.19 -24.19
C GLU A 322 -1.76 -3.76 -22.73
N VAL A 323 -2.61 -4.47 -21.99
CA VAL A 323 -2.97 -4.12 -20.61
C VAL A 323 -2.80 -5.31 -19.66
N LYS A 324 -2.27 -5.03 -18.46
CA LYS A 324 -2.09 -6.05 -17.43
C LYS A 324 -2.28 -5.46 -16.04
N GLY A 325 -3.34 -5.88 -15.35
CA GLY A 325 -3.66 -5.38 -14.00
C GLY A 325 -2.53 -5.55 -13.01
N GLY A 326 -2.31 -4.52 -12.21
CA GLY A 326 -1.31 -4.52 -11.15
C GLY A 326 0.13 -4.24 -11.59
N THR A 327 0.40 -4.07 -12.88
CA THR A 327 1.74 -3.74 -13.37
C THR A 327 2.10 -2.28 -13.16
N PHE A 328 3.41 -2.01 -13.18
CA PHE A 328 3.99 -0.67 -13.05
C PHE A 328 4.34 -0.10 -14.42
N LEU A 329 4.36 1.21 -14.50
CA LEU A 329 4.97 1.94 -15.59
C LEU A 329 6.49 1.78 -15.51
N ALA A 330 7.05 2.04 -14.33
CA ALA A 330 8.45 1.82 -14.01
C ALA A 330 8.86 0.35 -14.14
N SER A 331 10.08 0.09 -14.65
CA SER A 331 10.64 -1.25 -14.86
C SER A 331 11.25 -1.80 -13.57
N ILE A 332 10.41 -2.11 -12.59
CA ILE A 332 10.82 -2.64 -11.28
C ILE A 332 10.18 -3.99 -11.00
N ASP A 333 10.86 -4.80 -10.18
CA ASP A 333 10.25 -5.94 -9.52
C ASP A 333 9.44 -5.48 -8.31
N GLY A 334 8.17 -5.84 -8.27
CA GLY A 334 7.28 -5.41 -7.21
C GLY A 334 6.30 -6.49 -6.78
N SER A 335 5.80 -6.36 -5.54
CA SER A 335 4.64 -7.11 -5.07
C SER A 335 3.45 -6.17 -4.96
N ILE A 336 2.33 -6.54 -5.55
CA ILE A 336 1.08 -5.79 -5.38
C ILE A 336 0.61 -6.03 -3.96
N GLY A 337 0.61 -4.97 -3.14
CA GLY A 337 -0.02 -4.99 -1.83
C GLY A 337 -1.54 -5.08 -2.00
N GLY A 338 -2.14 -6.17 -1.56
CA GLY A 338 -3.59 -6.34 -1.52
C GLY A 338 -4.09 -7.59 -2.24
N GLY A 339 -3.92 -8.75 -1.64
CA GLY A 339 -4.78 -9.92 -1.85
C GLY A 339 -4.53 -10.79 -3.09
N VAL A 340 -3.68 -10.41 -4.01
CA VAL A 340 -3.14 -11.31 -5.04
C VAL A 340 -1.65 -11.44 -4.77
N ALA A 341 -1.28 -12.54 -4.14
CA ALA A 341 0.11 -12.90 -3.92
C ALA A 341 0.78 -13.16 -5.28
N GLY A 342 1.59 -12.23 -5.74
CA GLY A 342 2.43 -12.40 -6.91
C GLY A 342 3.46 -11.28 -6.95
N SER A 343 4.73 -11.61 -7.01
CA SER A 343 5.73 -10.64 -7.44
C SER A 343 5.44 -10.28 -8.90
N ILE A 344 5.37 -8.99 -9.21
CA ILE A 344 5.33 -8.51 -10.58
C ILE A 344 6.78 -8.36 -11.02
N SER A 345 7.15 -9.03 -12.09
CA SER A 345 8.46 -8.93 -12.70
C SER A 345 8.61 -7.61 -13.44
N ALA A 346 9.82 -7.05 -13.45
CA ALA A 346 10.19 -5.91 -14.28
C ALA A 346 9.84 -6.14 -15.76
N ASP A 347 9.93 -7.39 -16.24
CA ASP A 347 9.50 -7.78 -17.60
C ASP A 347 8.02 -7.49 -17.89
N SER A 348 7.20 -7.28 -16.85
CA SER A 348 5.78 -6.92 -16.98
C SER A 348 5.54 -5.41 -16.98
N SER A 349 6.58 -4.57 -16.89
CA SER A 349 6.46 -3.11 -16.94
C SER A 349 5.91 -2.65 -18.30
N TYR A 350 5.40 -1.43 -18.34
CA TYR A 350 4.82 -0.89 -19.56
C TYR A 350 5.84 -0.86 -20.69
N ILE A 351 7.04 -0.32 -20.45
CA ILE A 351 8.07 -0.23 -21.48
C ILE A 351 8.49 -1.62 -22.00
N ASN A 352 8.63 -2.62 -21.13
CA ASN A 352 9.03 -3.96 -21.57
C ASN A 352 7.92 -4.67 -22.34
N ARG A 353 6.65 -4.40 -22.04
CA ARG A 353 5.52 -4.89 -22.83
C ARG A 353 5.44 -4.16 -24.18
N LEU A 354 5.67 -2.86 -24.22
CA LEU A 354 5.70 -2.09 -25.46
C LEU A 354 6.77 -2.62 -26.43
N ARG A 355 7.93 -3.00 -25.94
CA ARG A 355 9.03 -3.58 -26.74
C ARG A 355 8.71 -4.90 -27.42
N ASN A 356 7.59 -5.56 -27.07
CA ASN A 356 7.10 -6.73 -27.81
C ASN A 356 6.34 -6.33 -29.09
N HIS A 357 6.05 -5.04 -29.26
CA HIS A 357 5.41 -4.47 -30.42
C HIS A 357 6.48 -3.77 -31.29
N THR A 358 6.45 -4.01 -32.58
CA THR A 358 7.43 -3.47 -33.52
C THR A 358 6.73 -2.95 -34.79
N ALA A 359 7.44 -2.23 -35.63
CA ALA A 359 6.90 -1.82 -36.93
C ALA A 359 6.46 -3.01 -37.84
N GLU A 360 6.96 -4.22 -37.57
CA GLU A 360 6.54 -5.44 -38.28
C GLU A 360 5.25 -6.03 -37.72
N THR A 361 5.11 -6.06 -36.37
CA THR A 361 3.93 -6.62 -35.70
C THR A 361 2.74 -5.68 -35.69
N ASP A 362 3.00 -4.38 -35.57
CA ASP A 362 1.99 -3.33 -35.51
C ASP A 362 2.35 -2.21 -36.53
N PRO A 363 2.22 -2.48 -37.84
CA PRO A 363 2.61 -1.51 -38.87
C PRO A 363 1.67 -0.29 -38.89
N ASP A 364 2.22 0.85 -39.21
CA ASP A 364 1.49 2.13 -39.38
C ASP A 364 0.70 2.54 -38.12
N LEU A 365 1.30 2.38 -36.94
CA LEU A 365 0.71 2.83 -35.68
C LEU A 365 0.68 4.36 -35.63
N ASP A 366 -0.50 4.93 -35.42
CA ASP A 366 -0.69 6.40 -35.40
C ASP A 366 -0.39 6.99 -34.00
N LEU A 367 -0.69 6.27 -32.92
CA LEU A 367 -0.57 6.80 -31.54
C LEU A 367 -0.38 5.68 -30.51
N VAL A 368 0.44 5.93 -29.51
CA VAL A 368 0.51 5.13 -28.28
C VAL A 368 -0.25 5.84 -27.16
N VAL A 369 -1.29 5.22 -26.61
CA VAL A 369 -2.09 5.75 -25.52
C VAL A 369 -1.68 5.06 -24.23
N VAL A 370 -1.17 5.81 -23.26
CA VAL A 370 -0.59 5.30 -22.02
C VAL A 370 -1.44 5.71 -20.82
N GLN A 371 -1.81 4.74 -19.98
CA GLN A 371 -2.35 5.06 -18.67
C GLN A 371 -1.24 5.51 -17.73
N LEU A 372 -1.34 6.69 -17.11
CA LEU A 372 -0.47 7.00 -15.97
C LEU A 372 -0.79 6.02 -14.83
N SER A 373 0.19 5.19 -14.48
CA SER A 373 -0.03 4.06 -13.58
C SER A 373 -0.27 4.50 -12.14
N THR A 374 -1.44 4.19 -11.61
CA THR A 374 -1.75 4.40 -10.18
C THR A 374 -0.98 3.43 -9.26
N ASN A 375 -0.39 2.35 -9.79
CA ASN A 375 0.42 1.43 -8.99
C ASN A 375 1.77 2.04 -8.64
N ASP A 376 2.36 2.84 -9.51
CA ASP A 376 3.63 3.53 -9.27
C ASP A 376 3.53 4.51 -8.10
N SER A 377 2.36 5.12 -7.86
CA SER A 377 2.13 5.98 -6.69
C SER A 377 2.14 5.25 -5.34
N LYS A 378 2.28 3.92 -5.32
CA LYS A 378 2.39 3.14 -4.06
C LYS A 378 3.75 3.26 -3.38
N GLY A 379 4.67 4.05 -3.91
CA GLY A 379 5.99 4.29 -3.33
C GLY A 379 6.93 3.08 -3.37
N GLN A 380 6.75 2.20 -4.34
CA GLN A 380 7.64 1.07 -4.59
C GLN A 380 8.74 1.41 -5.60
N CYS A 381 8.54 2.45 -6.39
CA CYS A 381 9.54 3.09 -7.26
C CYS A 381 9.60 4.58 -6.94
N GLU A 382 10.66 5.22 -7.39
CA GLU A 382 10.77 6.67 -7.36
C GLU A 382 10.04 7.27 -8.57
N THR A 383 9.50 8.47 -8.42
CA THR A 383 8.91 9.20 -9.55
C THR A 383 9.99 9.56 -10.57
N GLY A 384 11.18 9.88 -10.12
CA GLY A 384 12.28 10.33 -10.95
C GLY A 384 12.15 11.80 -11.36
N VAL A 385 13.07 12.22 -12.21
CA VAL A 385 13.10 13.58 -12.80
C VAL A 385 13.19 13.47 -14.32
N VAL A 386 12.74 14.49 -15.02
CA VAL A 386 12.89 14.58 -16.47
C VAL A 386 14.38 14.70 -16.81
N SER A 387 14.86 13.87 -17.73
CA SER A 387 16.23 13.89 -18.20
C SER A 387 16.51 15.14 -19.05
N ASP A 388 17.74 15.65 -18.99
CA ASP A 388 18.18 16.73 -19.91
C ASP A 388 18.51 16.19 -21.32
N SER A 389 18.51 14.86 -21.50
CA SER A 389 18.88 14.18 -22.74
C SER A 389 17.66 13.63 -23.48
N PHE A 390 17.78 13.47 -24.79
CA PHE A 390 16.85 12.71 -25.63
C PHE A 390 17.39 11.32 -26.00
N ASP A 391 18.59 10.95 -25.53
CA ASP A 391 19.20 9.65 -25.77
C ASP A 391 18.55 8.59 -24.85
N PRO A 392 17.86 7.55 -25.43
CA PRO A 392 17.20 6.51 -24.65
C PRO A 392 18.15 5.77 -23.68
N ALA A 393 19.44 5.73 -23.98
CA ALA A 393 20.43 5.08 -23.10
C ALA A 393 20.64 5.81 -21.75
N THR A 394 20.16 7.05 -21.64
CA THR A 394 20.28 7.87 -20.43
C THR A 394 19.03 7.82 -19.54
N PHE A 395 17.94 7.21 -20.00
CA PHE A 395 16.69 7.18 -19.24
C PHE A 395 16.70 6.14 -18.12
N ASP A 396 16.35 6.56 -16.92
CA ASP A 396 16.27 5.69 -15.76
C ASP A 396 14.91 4.96 -15.69
N GLU A 397 14.78 3.88 -16.43
CA GLU A 397 13.54 3.11 -16.57
C GLU A 397 13.01 2.50 -15.26
N VAL A 398 13.80 2.48 -14.17
CA VAL A 398 13.31 2.04 -12.85
C VAL A 398 12.54 3.12 -12.11
N THR A 399 12.51 4.33 -12.67
CA THR A 399 11.65 5.43 -12.23
C THR A 399 10.44 5.58 -13.15
N THR A 400 9.35 6.18 -12.65
CA THR A 400 8.15 6.44 -13.46
C THR A 400 8.45 7.38 -14.63
N THR A 401 9.19 8.45 -14.37
CA THR A 401 9.51 9.48 -15.38
C THR A 401 10.43 8.94 -16.47
N GLY A 402 11.52 8.27 -16.10
CA GLY A 402 12.45 7.70 -17.07
C GLY A 402 11.83 6.58 -17.92
N ALA A 403 10.89 5.79 -17.34
CA ALA A 403 10.14 4.81 -18.12
C ALA A 403 9.18 5.47 -19.12
N LEU A 404 8.57 6.62 -18.78
CA LEU A 404 7.78 7.40 -19.74
C LEU A 404 8.66 7.96 -20.87
N GLU A 405 9.82 8.51 -20.57
CA GLU A 405 10.77 8.97 -21.59
C GLU A 405 11.17 7.85 -22.54
N ALA A 406 11.44 6.65 -22.01
CA ALA A 406 11.74 5.48 -22.82
C ALA A 406 10.56 5.06 -23.73
N ILE A 407 9.32 5.16 -23.24
CA ILE A 407 8.11 4.90 -24.04
C ILE A 407 7.98 5.91 -25.17
N ILE A 408 8.17 7.22 -24.89
CA ILE A 408 8.10 8.29 -25.90
C ILE A 408 9.13 8.07 -26.99
N ALA A 409 10.40 7.87 -26.60
CA ALA A 409 11.49 7.61 -27.54
C ALA A 409 11.22 6.36 -28.39
N TYR A 410 10.79 5.26 -27.77
CA TYR A 410 10.52 4.02 -28.49
C TYR A 410 9.38 4.18 -29.52
N ALA A 411 8.28 4.84 -29.12
CA ALA A 411 7.16 5.10 -30.04
C ALA A 411 7.58 5.94 -31.24
N LYS A 412 8.34 7.00 -30.99
CA LYS A 412 8.88 7.89 -32.02
C LYS A 412 9.86 7.18 -32.96
N GLU A 413 10.82 6.42 -32.41
CA GLU A 413 11.83 5.71 -33.19
C GLU A 413 11.23 4.56 -34.03
N THR A 414 10.25 3.83 -33.46
CA THR A 414 9.69 2.64 -34.10
C THR A 414 8.66 2.98 -35.18
N TRP A 415 7.77 3.94 -34.91
CA TRP A 415 6.63 4.25 -35.79
C TRP A 415 6.56 5.72 -36.21
N GLY A 416 7.35 6.61 -35.64
CA GLY A 416 7.10 8.05 -35.76
C GLY A 416 5.82 8.49 -35.03
N ALA A 417 5.29 7.63 -34.15
CA ALA A 417 4.04 7.85 -33.47
C ALA A 417 4.23 8.72 -32.21
N ARG A 418 3.22 9.55 -31.96
CA ARG A 418 3.12 10.36 -30.74
C ARG A 418 2.67 9.52 -29.56
N VAL A 419 2.81 10.04 -28.34
CA VAL A 419 2.34 9.40 -27.10
C VAL A 419 1.33 10.30 -26.40
N LEU A 420 0.17 9.74 -26.04
CA LEU A 420 -0.83 10.38 -25.20
C LEU A 420 -0.83 9.69 -23.82
N VAL A 421 -0.48 10.42 -22.77
CA VAL A 421 -0.67 9.93 -21.40
C VAL A 421 -2.01 10.41 -20.87
N ILE A 422 -2.78 9.49 -20.29
CA ILE A 422 -4.06 9.78 -19.62
C ILE A 422 -3.89 9.53 -18.12
N THR A 423 -4.13 10.57 -17.32
CA THR A 423 -4.11 10.44 -15.86
C THR A 423 -5.38 9.74 -15.35
N GLY A 424 -5.36 9.23 -14.11
CA GLY A 424 -6.57 8.89 -13.39
C GLY A 424 -7.37 10.12 -12.99
N THR A 425 -8.64 9.96 -12.69
CA THR A 425 -9.42 10.99 -12.00
C THR A 425 -8.89 11.20 -10.59
N TYR A 426 -9.19 12.37 -10.01
CA TYR A 426 -8.82 12.71 -8.65
C TYR A 426 -9.23 11.61 -7.65
N PHE A 427 -8.35 11.27 -6.75
CA PHE A 427 -8.60 10.43 -5.58
C PHE A 427 -7.88 10.97 -4.36
N GLU A 428 -8.44 10.73 -3.18
CA GLU A 428 -7.77 10.97 -1.91
C GLU A 428 -7.23 9.66 -1.35
N ASP A 429 -6.15 9.74 -0.57
CA ASP A 429 -5.55 8.57 0.08
C ASP A 429 -6.57 7.74 0.88
N GLU A 430 -7.55 8.40 1.48
CA GLU A 430 -8.61 7.76 2.26
C GLU A 430 -9.64 7.02 1.40
N MET A 431 -9.73 7.33 0.11
CA MET A 431 -10.66 6.73 -0.85
C MET A 431 -10.12 5.48 -1.54
N THR A 432 -8.82 5.22 -1.46
CA THR A 432 -8.21 4.10 -2.19
C THR A 432 -8.53 2.76 -1.56
N TYR A 433 -9.45 2.03 -2.19
CA TYR A 433 -9.91 0.71 -1.73
C TYR A 433 -8.83 -0.38 -1.81
N SER A 434 -7.94 -0.30 -2.78
CA SER A 434 -6.89 -1.31 -3.03
C SER A 434 -5.63 -1.12 -2.19
N GLY A 435 -5.62 -0.14 -1.30
CA GLY A 435 -4.56 0.09 -0.33
C GLY A 435 -3.19 0.42 -0.94
N GLY A 436 -2.76 1.65 -0.76
CA GLY A 436 -1.39 2.02 -1.02
C GLY A 436 -1.14 3.03 -2.13
N GLN A 437 -2.12 3.41 -2.95
CA GLN A 437 -1.96 4.58 -3.81
C GLN A 437 -1.83 5.83 -2.95
N ASN A 438 -0.91 6.71 -3.32
CA ASN A 438 -0.62 7.94 -2.63
C ASN A 438 -0.90 9.13 -3.55
N ALA A 439 -1.83 10.00 -3.16
CA ALA A 439 -2.26 11.14 -3.94
C ALA A 439 -1.13 12.15 -4.18
N GLU A 440 -0.28 12.41 -3.21
CA GLU A 440 0.85 13.34 -3.35
C GLU A 440 1.92 12.80 -4.31
N ILE A 441 2.22 11.48 -4.25
CA ILE A 441 3.12 10.86 -5.22
C ILE A 441 2.49 10.91 -6.61
N TYR A 442 1.19 10.59 -6.73
CA TYR A 442 0.51 10.62 -8.02
C TYR A 442 0.46 12.01 -8.62
N LYS A 443 0.22 13.04 -7.80
CA LYS A 443 0.31 14.44 -8.20
C LYS A 443 1.71 14.80 -8.72
N THR A 444 2.77 14.38 -8.01
CA THR A 444 4.15 14.59 -8.49
C THR A 444 4.38 13.90 -9.83
N MET A 445 3.83 12.69 -10.03
CA MET A 445 3.91 12.02 -11.35
C MET A 445 3.22 12.82 -12.45
N ILE A 446 2.07 13.45 -12.16
CA ILE A 446 1.37 14.32 -13.12
C ILE A 446 2.21 15.57 -13.43
N GLU A 447 2.81 16.21 -12.43
CA GLU A 447 3.73 17.33 -12.61
C GLU A 447 4.89 16.95 -13.56
N ARG A 448 5.46 15.74 -13.40
CA ARG A 448 6.49 15.22 -14.32
C ARG A 448 5.94 14.98 -15.74
N CYS A 449 4.69 14.55 -15.87
CA CYS A 449 4.08 14.42 -17.19
C CYS A 449 3.98 15.79 -17.91
N HIS A 450 3.63 16.86 -17.20
CA HIS A 450 3.60 18.21 -17.78
C HIS A 450 5.00 18.71 -18.15
N GLU A 451 6.03 18.43 -17.33
CA GLU A 451 7.42 18.73 -17.70
C GLU A 451 7.89 17.93 -18.94
N LEU A 452 7.42 16.69 -19.10
CA LEU A 452 7.69 15.89 -20.30
C LEU A 452 6.98 16.47 -21.53
N ASP A 453 5.76 16.97 -21.39
CA ASP A 453 5.00 17.65 -22.45
C ASP A 453 5.76 18.89 -22.94
N GLU A 454 6.27 19.71 -22.02
CA GLU A 454 7.13 20.85 -22.35
C GLU A 454 8.44 20.43 -23.09
N LYS A 455 9.05 19.32 -22.63
CA LYS A 455 10.32 18.82 -23.22
C LYS A 455 10.12 18.22 -24.61
N TRP A 456 9.12 17.33 -24.77
CA TRP A 456 8.94 16.53 -25.96
C TRP A 456 8.05 17.21 -27.03
N GLY A 457 7.31 18.25 -26.66
CA GLY A 457 6.45 19.02 -27.55
C GLY A 457 5.45 18.14 -28.30
N ASP A 458 5.41 18.24 -29.60
CA ASP A 458 4.43 17.51 -30.45
C ASP A 458 4.51 15.99 -30.34
N ASP A 459 5.58 15.41 -29.78
CA ASP A 459 5.75 13.97 -29.65
C ASP A 459 5.00 13.39 -28.45
N PHE A 460 4.60 14.22 -27.49
CA PHE A 460 3.98 13.80 -26.24
C PHE A 460 2.89 14.77 -25.78
N THR A 461 1.81 14.26 -25.25
CA THR A 461 0.69 15.06 -24.74
C THR A 461 0.09 14.42 -23.49
N VAL A 462 -0.38 15.24 -22.56
CA VAL A 462 -1.03 14.82 -21.31
C VAL A 462 -2.52 15.15 -21.33
N LEU A 463 -3.38 14.15 -21.24
CA LEU A 463 -4.78 14.34 -20.87
C LEU A 463 -4.91 14.26 -19.34
N ASP A 464 -4.96 15.41 -18.70
CA ASP A 464 -5.03 15.52 -17.25
C ASP A 464 -6.48 15.49 -16.75
N LEU A 465 -6.96 14.30 -16.40
CA LEU A 465 -8.27 14.09 -15.78
C LEU A 465 -8.26 14.35 -14.28
N TRP A 466 -7.08 14.38 -13.66
CA TRP A 466 -6.93 14.61 -12.22
C TRP A 466 -7.31 16.03 -11.80
N HIS A 467 -6.89 17.02 -12.59
CA HIS A 467 -7.18 18.43 -12.36
C HIS A 467 -8.44 18.91 -13.14
N ASN A 468 -9.24 17.98 -13.67
CA ASN A 468 -10.50 18.35 -14.29
C ASN A 468 -11.54 18.75 -13.23
N ASP A 469 -11.94 20.02 -13.23
CA ASP A 469 -12.84 20.60 -12.22
C ASP A 469 -14.16 19.84 -12.08
N ALA A 470 -14.78 19.46 -13.20
CA ALA A 470 -16.06 18.75 -13.17
C ALA A 470 -15.91 17.34 -12.57
N MET A 471 -14.79 16.65 -12.86
CA MET A 471 -14.48 15.35 -12.30
C MET A 471 -14.12 15.46 -10.82
N TYR A 472 -13.34 16.46 -10.45
CA TYR A 472 -12.98 16.74 -9.06
C TYR A 472 -14.20 16.98 -8.17
N GLU A 473 -15.12 17.85 -8.60
CA GLU A 473 -16.34 18.14 -7.84
C GLU A 473 -17.22 16.90 -7.68
N ASN A 474 -17.36 16.05 -8.70
CA ASN A 474 -18.09 14.79 -8.60
C ASN A 474 -17.48 13.84 -7.56
N VAL A 475 -16.16 13.77 -7.50
CA VAL A 475 -15.45 12.94 -6.51
C VAL A 475 -15.63 13.50 -5.11
N LYS A 476 -15.51 14.81 -4.92
CA LYS A 476 -15.64 15.49 -3.61
C LYS A 476 -17.03 15.38 -3.02
N THR A 477 -18.06 15.49 -3.85
CA THR A 477 -19.44 15.34 -3.38
C THR A 477 -19.78 13.90 -3.01
N GLY A 478 -19.11 12.92 -3.63
CA GLY A 478 -19.35 11.48 -3.40
C GLY A 478 -20.81 11.08 -3.67
N ASP A 479 -21.48 11.78 -4.56
CA ASP A 479 -22.90 11.66 -4.85
C ASP A 479 -23.25 10.36 -5.61
N ALA A 480 -24.53 10.19 -5.93
CA ALA A 480 -25.00 9.02 -6.68
C ALA A 480 -24.40 8.97 -8.10
N LEU A 481 -24.11 10.13 -8.70
CA LEU A 481 -23.52 10.23 -10.03
C LEU A 481 -22.10 9.69 -10.04
N TRP A 482 -21.25 10.14 -9.10
CA TRP A 482 -19.90 9.61 -8.94
C TRP A 482 -19.91 8.09 -8.72
N ARG A 483 -20.81 7.59 -7.85
CA ARG A 483 -20.94 6.14 -7.60
C ARG A 483 -21.35 5.35 -8.83
N SER A 484 -22.08 5.96 -9.77
CA SER A 484 -22.40 5.30 -11.04
C SER A 484 -21.23 5.29 -12.02
N TYR A 485 -20.31 6.27 -11.92
CA TYR A 485 -19.14 6.38 -12.79
C TYR A 485 -17.94 5.57 -12.29
N MET A 486 -17.83 5.35 -10.99
CA MET A 486 -16.67 4.70 -10.38
C MET A 486 -17.06 3.42 -9.64
N SER A 487 -16.30 2.37 -9.86
CA SER A 487 -16.44 1.08 -9.15
C SER A 487 -15.80 1.13 -7.77
N ASP A 488 -14.71 1.85 -7.66
CA ASP A 488 -13.98 2.22 -6.47
C ASP A 488 -13.32 3.59 -6.72
N ALA A 489 -12.38 4.01 -5.88
CA ALA A 489 -11.73 5.31 -6.03
C ALA A 489 -10.82 5.45 -7.28
N ILE A 490 -10.49 4.34 -7.93
CA ILE A 490 -9.46 4.28 -8.99
C ILE A 490 -10.06 3.83 -10.33
N HIS A 491 -11.03 2.89 -10.31
CA HIS A 491 -11.47 2.15 -11.47
C HIS A 491 -12.85 2.62 -11.95
N PRO A 492 -12.95 3.25 -13.13
CA PRO A 492 -14.23 3.60 -13.72
C PRO A 492 -15.10 2.38 -14.04
N THR A 493 -16.42 2.58 -14.00
CA THR A 493 -17.42 1.65 -14.52
C THR A 493 -17.51 1.78 -16.05
N LYS A 494 -18.32 0.93 -16.70
CA LYS A 494 -18.67 1.08 -18.14
C LYS A 494 -19.23 2.47 -18.43
N LYS A 495 -20.18 2.94 -17.60
CA LYS A 495 -20.76 4.28 -17.69
C LYS A 495 -19.68 5.35 -17.51
N GLY A 496 -18.75 5.14 -16.55
CA GLY A 496 -17.64 6.05 -16.31
C GLY A 496 -16.73 6.20 -17.53
N TYR A 497 -16.41 5.10 -18.21
CA TYR A 497 -15.64 5.20 -19.46
C TYR A 497 -16.42 5.85 -20.59
N LEU A 498 -17.70 5.49 -20.77
CA LEU A 498 -18.50 5.99 -21.88
C LEU A 498 -18.89 7.47 -21.72
N GLU A 499 -19.44 7.86 -20.57
CA GLU A 499 -20.08 9.16 -20.39
C GLU A 499 -19.19 10.19 -19.66
N TRP A 500 -18.16 9.74 -18.96
CA TRP A 500 -17.33 10.62 -18.15
C TRP A 500 -15.90 10.77 -18.67
N TRP A 501 -15.17 9.69 -18.94
CA TRP A 501 -13.82 9.72 -19.53
C TRP A 501 -13.86 9.87 -21.06
N GLY A 502 -14.77 9.15 -21.72
CA GLY A 502 -14.86 9.04 -23.17
C GLY A 502 -14.86 10.38 -23.91
N PRO A 503 -15.72 11.35 -23.52
CA PRO A 503 -15.75 12.65 -24.19
C PRO A 503 -14.41 13.41 -24.16
N TYR A 504 -13.66 13.32 -23.07
CA TYR A 504 -12.35 13.98 -22.95
C TYR A 504 -11.28 13.23 -23.76
N ILE A 505 -11.28 11.90 -23.71
CA ILE A 505 -10.37 11.08 -24.51
C ILE A 505 -10.60 11.34 -25.99
N GLU A 506 -11.84 11.31 -26.43
CA GLU A 506 -12.23 11.54 -27.82
C GLU A 506 -11.80 12.93 -28.30
N ALA A 507 -12.07 13.98 -27.51
CA ALA A 507 -11.66 15.34 -27.85
C ALA A 507 -10.14 15.46 -28.02
N GLN A 508 -9.37 14.84 -27.12
CA GLN A 508 -7.91 14.85 -27.21
C GLN A 508 -7.38 14.05 -28.42
N LEU A 509 -8.02 12.91 -28.70
CA LEU A 509 -7.66 12.13 -29.89
C LEU A 509 -7.96 12.88 -31.19
N TYR A 510 -9.05 13.65 -31.26
CA TYR A 510 -9.36 14.48 -32.41
C TYR A 510 -8.31 15.58 -32.59
N GLU A 511 -7.92 16.26 -31.51
CA GLU A 511 -6.86 17.27 -31.55
C GLU A 511 -5.53 16.70 -32.05
N MET A 512 -5.20 15.49 -31.63
CA MET A 512 -3.93 14.86 -31.99
C MET A 512 -3.94 14.21 -33.38
N LEU A 513 -5.06 13.66 -33.86
CA LEU A 513 -5.11 12.74 -34.99
C LEU A 513 -6.00 13.22 -36.17
N ALA A 514 -6.82 14.25 -35.98
CA ALA A 514 -7.57 14.84 -37.09
C ALA A 514 -6.60 15.63 -37.94
N ASP A 515 -6.56 15.31 -39.23
CA ASP A 515 -5.74 15.98 -40.25
C ASP A 515 -6.23 17.40 -40.58
#